data_509d670aad5ec2e31e42ebeec2cd5c3c
#
_entry.id   509d670aad5ec2e31e42ebeec2cd5c3c
#
_cell.length_a   1.000
_cell.length_b   1.000
_cell.length_c   1.000
_cell.angle_alpha   90.00
_cell.angle_beta   90.00
_cell.angle_gamma   90.00
#
_symmetry.space_group_name_H-M   'P 1'
#
loop_
_entity.id
_entity.type
_entity.pdbx_description
1 polymer ?
#
loop_
_entity_poly.entity_id
_entity_poly.type
_entity_poly.pdbx_seq_one_letter_code
_entity_poly.pdbx_strand_id
1 'polypeptide(L)'
;LLSDETISFEIRKDGEIVEIKRENKSTTLQTHVEKSGYQETMGGSVIRYDLYHIQNKSLVPLENFYLHESLPADAAYITRLFTGTFNQNLNYTIYYKTNKTGSFKALQDNLFTNKVYEIDCTKGLMAGEYITDIKYEFGTVDVGFCEVERPFIYCKTYQNLPNGYQFTNRVEVGGMYEMQKVKAEDSFTTKIYAPVASRGKLPKTGY
;
A
#
# COMPACT_ATOMS: atom_id res chain seq x y z
N LEU A 1 -0.91 -14.96 11.95
CA LEU A 1 -0.92 -14.77 13.41
C LEU A 1 -2.16 -15.45 13.98
N LEU A 2 -2.03 -16.19 15.09
CA LEU A 2 -3.13 -16.83 15.79
C LEU A 2 -3.40 -16.02 17.05
N SER A 3 -4.66 -15.67 17.32
CA SER A 3 -5.13 -15.18 18.59
C SER A 3 -5.87 -16.33 19.28
N ASP A 4 -5.40 -16.77 20.42
CA ASP A 4 -6.03 -17.84 21.21
C ASP A 4 -6.83 -17.20 22.35
N GLU A 5 -8.14 -17.32 22.29
CA GLU A 5 -9.05 -16.90 23.34
C GLU A 5 -9.63 -18.12 24.05
N THR A 6 -9.50 -18.18 25.37
CA THR A 6 -10.11 -19.26 26.18
C THR A 6 -11.44 -18.74 26.71
N ILE A 7 -12.54 -19.29 26.21
CA ILE A 7 -13.88 -19.02 26.75
C ILE A 7 -14.22 -20.10 27.77
N SER A 8 -14.57 -19.70 29.00
CA SER A 8 -14.98 -20.61 30.07
C SER A 8 -16.47 -20.47 30.34
N PHE A 9 -17.19 -21.57 30.32
CA PHE A 9 -18.61 -21.65 30.67
C PHE A 9 -18.77 -22.45 31.96
N GLU A 10 -19.45 -21.86 32.95
CA GLU A 10 -19.87 -22.57 34.17
C GLU A 10 -21.27 -23.13 33.96
N ILE A 11 -21.41 -24.44 34.07
CA ILE A 11 -22.72 -25.10 34.15
C ILE A 11 -23.08 -25.29 35.62
N ARG A 12 -24.19 -24.67 36.05
CA ARG A 12 -24.67 -24.75 37.44
C ARG A 12 -25.93 -25.56 37.49
N LYS A 13 -26.02 -26.43 38.50
CA LYS A 13 -27.22 -27.16 38.89
C LYS A 13 -27.47 -26.92 40.38
N ASP A 14 -28.69 -26.48 40.73
CA ASP A 14 -29.11 -26.16 42.09
C ASP A 14 -28.19 -25.16 42.80
N GLY A 15 -27.57 -24.25 42.06
CA GLY A 15 -26.65 -23.23 42.55
C GLY A 15 -25.18 -23.65 42.64
N GLU A 16 -24.87 -24.93 42.48
CA GLU A 16 -23.51 -25.47 42.49
C GLU A 16 -22.94 -25.63 41.08
N ILE A 17 -21.65 -25.35 40.92
CA ILE A 17 -20.92 -25.56 39.65
C ILE A 17 -20.71 -27.05 39.46
N VAL A 18 -21.35 -27.65 38.47
CA VAL A 18 -21.23 -29.08 38.16
C VAL A 18 -20.24 -29.36 37.03
N GLU A 19 -19.97 -28.39 36.20
CA GLU A 19 -19.04 -28.53 35.08
C GLU A 19 -18.47 -27.15 34.64
N ILE A 20 -17.18 -27.09 34.30
CA ILE A 20 -16.54 -25.95 33.65
C ILE A 20 -16.07 -26.42 32.27
N LYS A 21 -16.75 -25.93 31.23
CA LYS A 21 -16.28 -26.14 29.85
C LYS A 21 -15.35 -25.02 29.47
N ARG A 22 -14.21 -25.37 28.91
CA ARG A 22 -13.24 -24.44 28.32
C ARG A 22 -13.15 -24.72 26.83
N GLU A 23 -13.45 -23.72 26.04
CA GLU A 23 -13.25 -23.76 24.60
C GLU A 23 -12.12 -22.77 24.22
N ASN A 24 -11.11 -23.28 23.55
CA ASN A 24 -10.07 -22.43 22.96
C ASN A 24 -10.57 -21.99 21.59
N LYS A 25 -10.84 -20.70 21.43
CA LYS A 25 -11.17 -20.10 20.13
C LYS A 25 -9.89 -19.55 19.54
N SER A 26 -9.38 -20.21 18.52
CA SER A 26 -8.27 -19.71 17.71
C SER A 26 -8.80 -18.84 16.58
N THR A 27 -8.34 -17.59 16.50
CA THR A 27 -8.68 -16.67 15.42
C THR A 27 -7.45 -16.46 14.53
N THR A 28 -7.58 -16.80 13.27
CA THR A 28 -6.52 -16.53 12.29
C THR A 28 -6.58 -15.08 11.85
N LEU A 29 -5.52 -14.33 12.11
CA LEU A 29 -5.34 -12.97 11.62
C LEU A 29 -4.48 -12.99 10.35
N GLN A 30 -5.02 -12.47 9.26
CA GLN A 30 -4.34 -12.43 7.97
C GLN A 30 -4.77 -11.23 7.14
N THR A 31 -3.80 -10.54 6.55
CA THR A 31 -3.99 -9.54 5.50
C THR A 31 -3.29 -10.01 4.22
N HIS A 32 -3.63 -9.40 3.09
CA HIS A 32 -2.98 -9.71 1.82
C HIS A 32 -2.91 -8.47 0.95
N VAL A 33 -1.82 -8.35 0.19
CA VAL A 33 -1.62 -7.32 -0.84
C VAL A 33 -0.63 -7.84 -1.88
N GLU A 34 -0.82 -7.45 -3.13
CA GLU A 34 0.10 -7.72 -4.24
C GLU A 34 0.37 -6.45 -5.02
N LYS A 35 1.52 -6.41 -5.69
CA LYS A 35 2.00 -5.25 -6.42
C LYS A 35 2.57 -5.63 -7.79
N SER A 36 2.33 -4.77 -8.78
CA SER A 36 2.97 -4.89 -10.10
C SER A 36 3.42 -3.53 -10.62
N GLY A 37 4.30 -3.56 -11.64
CA GLY A 37 4.83 -2.34 -12.25
C GLY A 37 5.67 -2.63 -13.49
N TYR A 38 6.50 -1.68 -13.88
CA TYR A 38 7.43 -1.81 -15.02
C TYR A 38 8.78 -2.35 -14.55
N GLN A 39 9.22 -3.45 -15.15
CA GLN A 39 10.53 -4.06 -14.83
C GLN A 39 11.70 -3.14 -15.21
N GLU A 40 11.58 -2.41 -16.32
CA GLU A 40 12.61 -1.49 -16.80
C GLU A 40 12.00 -0.16 -17.28
N THR A 41 12.72 0.94 -17.08
CA THR A 41 12.34 2.27 -17.52
C THR A 41 13.55 3.16 -17.73
N MET A 42 13.35 4.32 -18.39
CA MET A 42 14.39 5.35 -18.50
C MET A 42 14.33 6.34 -17.34
N GLY A 43 15.45 6.97 -17.03
CA GLY A 43 15.48 8.13 -16.14
C GLY A 43 14.57 9.26 -16.67
N GLY A 44 13.83 9.93 -15.77
CA GLY A 44 12.87 10.98 -16.09
C GLY A 44 11.52 10.50 -16.62
N SER A 45 11.31 9.21 -16.78
CA SER A 45 10.05 8.63 -17.25
C SER A 45 8.96 8.63 -16.18
N VAL A 46 7.71 8.65 -16.64
CA VAL A 46 6.54 8.36 -15.81
C VAL A 46 6.21 6.88 -15.94
N ILE A 47 6.10 6.20 -14.81
CA ILE A 47 5.76 4.79 -14.71
C ILE A 47 4.55 4.61 -13.80
N ARG A 48 3.87 3.46 -13.92
CA ARG A 48 2.70 3.11 -13.13
C ARG A 48 3.00 1.89 -12.29
N TYR A 49 2.51 1.92 -11.03
CA TYR A 49 2.41 0.75 -10.17
C TYR A 49 0.96 0.49 -9.83
N ASP A 50 0.53 -0.75 -9.96
CA ASP A 50 -0.80 -1.23 -9.62
C ASP A 50 -0.77 -2.03 -8.32
N LEU A 51 -1.82 -1.91 -7.52
CA LEU A 51 -2.03 -2.63 -6.28
C LEU A 51 -3.20 -3.62 -6.43
N TYR A 52 -3.02 -4.82 -5.91
CA TYR A 52 -3.98 -5.91 -6.02
C TYR A 52 -4.19 -6.57 -4.67
N HIS A 53 -5.34 -7.21 -4.51
CA HIS A 53 -5.62 -8.08 -3.36
C HIS A 53 -5.40 -7.38 -2.02
N ILE A 54 -5.84 -6.11 -1.93
CA ILE A 54 -5.84 -5.35 -0.68
C ILE A 54 -6.96 -5.90 0.20
N GLN A 55 -6.63 -6.85 1.11
CA GLN A 55 -7.65 -7.68 1.74
C GLN A 55 -7.46 -7.85 3.25
N ASN A 56 -8.61 -7.83 3.96
CA ASN A 56 -8.73 -8.48 5.27
C ASN A 56 -9.14 -9.94 5.05
N LYS A 57 -8.20 -10.88 5.17
CA LYS A 57 -8.43 -12.33 5.13
C LYS A 57 -8.65 -12.95 6.51
N SER A 58 -8.69 -12.13 7.56
CA SER A 58 -9.00 -12.59 8.92
C SER A 58 -10.46 -13.01 9.02
N LEU A 59 -10.77 -13.85 10.00
CA LEU A 59 -12.16 -14.24 10.32
C LEU A 59 -12.83 -13.25 11.29
N VAL A 60 -12.20 -12.10 11.53
CA VAL A 60 -12.67 -11.02 12.41
C VAL A 60 -12.47 -9.67 11.72
N PRO A 61 -13.23 -8.63 12.12
CA PRO A 61 -12.94 -7.26 11.71
C PRO A 61 -11.53 -6.84 12.16
N LEU A 62 -10.88 -5.97 11.37
CA LEU A 62 -9.59 -5.38 11.73
C LEU A 62 -9.75 -3.87 11.97
N GLU A 63 -9.29 -3.41 13.11
CA GLU A 63 -9.22 -2.00 13.47
C GLU A 63 -7.96 -1.35 12.90
N ASN A 64 -8.01 -0.03 12.71
CA ASN A 64 -6.89 0.76 12.18
C ASN A 64 -6.30 0.16 10.89
N PHE A 65 -7.18 -0.34 10.03
CA PHE A 65 -6.77 -0.94 8.77
C PHE A 65 -6.21 0.14 7.84
N TYR A 66 -5.06 -0.16 7.24
CA TYR A 66 -4.34 0.79 6.39
C TYR A 66 -3.71 0.11 5.18
N LEU A 67 -3.46 0.92 4.16
CA LEU A 67 -2.62 0.62 3.01
C LEU A 67 -1.52 1.68 2.95
N HIS A 68 -0.25 1.29 2.89
CA HIS A 68 0.88 2.20 2.81
C HIS A 68 1.76 1.85 1.62
N GLU A 69 1.92 2.80 0.74
CA GLU A 69 2.74 2.77 -0.46
C GLU A 69 3.98 3.63 -0.24
N SER A 70 5.19 3.12 -0.54
CA SER A 70 6.43 3.87 -0.33
C SER A 70 7.45 3.70 -1.44
N LEU A 71 8.01 4.81 -1.92
CA LEU A 71 9.07 4.91 -2.90
C LEU A 71 10.37 5.40 -2.26
N PRO A 72 11.53 4.91 -2.70
CA PRO A 72 12.81 5.49 -2.28
C PRO A 72 12.95 6.92 -2.82
N ALA A 73 13.18 7.86 -1.90
CA ALA A 73 13.19 9.31 -2.17
C ALA A 73 14.33 9.75 -3.10
N ASP A 74 15.33 8.90 -3.31
CA ASP A 74 16.47 9.13 -4.21
C ASP A 74 16.26 8.59 -5.64
N ALA A 75 15.16 7.87 -5.89
CA ALA A 75 14.88 7.21 -7.16
C ALA A 75 13.67 7.80 -7.91
N ALA A 76 12.57 8.00 -7.22
CA ALA A 76 11.31 8.39 -7.82
C ALA A 76 10.39 9.08 -6.81
N TYR A 77 9.32 9.70 -7.33
CA TYR A 77 8.29 10.34 -6.54
C TYR A 77 6.91 10.16 -7.17
N ILE A 78 5.88 10.20 -6.36
CA ILE A 78 4.48 10.02 -6.76
C ILE A 78 3.96 11.33 -7.36
N THR A 79 3.40 11.26 -8.56
CA THR A 79 2.84 12.44 -9.27
C THR A 79 1.32 12.42 -9.31
N ARG A 80 0.70 11.23 -9.28
CA ARG A 80 -0.74 11.07 -9.35
C ARG A 80 -1.17 9.77 -8.68
N LEU A 81 -2.31 9.82 -8.03
CA LEU A 81 -2.91 8.71 -7.33
C LEU A 81 -4.33 8.48 -7.84
N PHE A 82 -4.69 7.22 -8.12
CA PHE A 82 -6.05 6.74 -8.34
C PHE A 82 -6.43 5.80 -7.20
N THR A 83 -7.49 6.12 -6.48
CA THR A 83 -7.76 5.49 -5.19
C THR A 83 -8.39 4.10 -5.29
N GLY A 84 -8.94 3.74 -6.44
CA GLY A 84 -9.75 2.52 -6.57
C GLY A 84 -11.07 2.60 -5.80
N THR A 85 -11.76 1.46 -5.73
CA THR A 85 -12.98 1.26 -4.93
C THR A 85 -12.88 -0.05 -4.15
N PHE A 86 -13.70 -0.15 -3.08
CA PHE A 86 -13.70 -1.31 -2.19
C PHE A 86 -15.13 -1.81 -1.96
N ASN A 87 -15.28 -3.07 -1.55
CA ASN A 87 -16.56 -3.76 -1.41
C ASN A 87 -17.36 -3.37 -0.15
N GLN A 88 -16.79 -2.61 0.77
CA GLN A 88 -17.47 -2.09 1.96
C GLN A 88 -17.57 -0.58 1.89
N ASN A 89 -18.68 -0.02 2.38
CA ASN A 89 -18.98 1.40 2.33
C ASN A 89 -18.42 2.11 3.56
N LEU A 90 -17.22 2.67 3.43
CA LEU A 90 -16.48 3.32 4.51
C LEU A 90 -16.05 4.73 4.09
N ASN A 91 -15.80 5.59 5.09
CA ASN A 91 -15.03 6.81 4.91
C ASN A 91 -13.57 6.53 5.24
N TYR A 92 -12.67 7.15 4.49
CA TYR A 92 -11.24 7.03 4.72
C TYR A 92 -10.51 8.35 4.47
N THR A 93 -9.30 8.43 4.97
CA THR A 93 -8.40 9.56 4.78
C THR A 93 -7.11 9.07 4.12
N ILE A 94 -6.57 9.89 3.23
CA ILE A 94 -5.26 9.68 2.62
C ILE A 94 -4.27 10.64 3.24
N TYR A 95 -3.14 10.09 3.66
CA TYR A 95 -1.98 10.82 4.18
C TYR A 95 -0.80 10.68 3.23
N TYR A 96 0.16 11.58 3.33
CA TYR A 96 1.38 11.56 2.56
C TYR A 96 2.60 11.92 3.38
N LYS A 97 3.78 11.46 2.94
CA LYS A 97 5.09 12.00 3.32
C LYS A 97 5.82 12.47 2.08
N THR A 98 6.81 13.31 2.29
CA THR A 98 7.65 13.83 1.22
C THR A 98 9.12 13.48 1.48
N ASN A 99 9.96 13.68 0.47
CA ASN A 99 11.41 13.57 0.60
C ASN A 99 12.01 14.53 1.64
N LYS A 100 11.23 15.51 2.16
CA LYS A 100 11.68 16.49 3.16
C LYS A 100 11.03 16.33 4.54
N THR A 101 9.96 15.52 4.65
CA THR A 101 9.21 15.35 5.90
C THR A 101 9.19 13.91 6.36
N GLY A 102 9.53 13.66 7.64
CA GLY A 102 9.47 12.32 8.24
C GLY A 102 8.09 11.93 8.78
N SER A 103 7.14 12.88 8.88
CA SER A 103 5.79 12.65 9.42
C SER A 103 4.73 12.68 8.34
N PHE A 104 3.65 11.92 8.52
CA PHE A 104 2.48 11.95 7.67
C PHE A 104 1.68 13.24 7.86
N LYS A 105 1.18 13.80 6.76
CA LYS A 105 0.22 14.91 6.70
C LYS A 105 -1.00 14.46 5.92
N ALA A 106 -2.19 14.96 6.25
CA ALA A 106 -3.39 14.68 5.47
C ALA A 106 -3.25 15.26 4.06
N LEU A 107 -3.48 14.42 3.05
CA LEU A 107 -3.56 14.80 1.65
C LEU A 107 -5.01 15.11 1.27
N GLN A 108 -5.91 14.21 1.63
CA GLN A 108 -7.35 14.37 1.42
C GLN A 108 -8.12 13.53 2.42
N ASP A 109 -9.17 14.10 3.01
CA ASP A 109 -10.04 13.49 4.00
C ASP A 109 -11.46 13.28 3.44
N ASN A 110 -12.28 12.56 4.21
CA ASN A 110 -13.70 12.31 3.90
C ASN A 110 -13.93 11.68 2.52
N LEU A 111 -13.03 10.80 2.09
CA LEU A 111 -13.19 10.01 0.88
C LEU A 111 -14.11 8.81 1.15
N PHE A 112 -14.84 8.36 0.12
CA PHE A 112 -15.72 7.20 0.18
C PHE A 112 -15.12 6.04 -0.61
N THR A 113 -15.12 4.86 -0.02
CA THR A 113 -14.56 3.64 -0.62
C THR A 113 -15.30 3.16 -1.90
N ASN A 114 -16.53 3.61 -2.11
CA ASN A 114 -17.33 3.30 -3.30
C ASN A 114 -17.14 4.27 -4.48
N LYS A 115 -16.14 5.17 -4.39
CA LYS A 115 -15.83 6.16 -5.43
C LYS A 115 -14.33 6.14 -5.76
N VAL A 116 -14.02 6.26 -7.04
CA VAL A 116 -12.65 6.52 -7.51
C VAL A 116 -12.38 8.02 -7.45
N TYR A 117 -11.24 8.38 -6.89
CA TYR A 117 -10.71 9.74 -6.90
C TYR A 117 -9.38 9.75 -7.63
N GLU A 118 -9.19 10.77 -8.46
CA GLU A 118 -7.90 11.10 -9.07
C GLU A 118 -7.29 12.28 -8.33
N ILE A 119 -6.13 12.07 -7.72
CA ILE A 119 -5.46 13.06 -6.87
C ILE A 119 -4.13 13.45 -7.51
N ASP A 120 -3.97 14.75 -7.77
CA ASP A 120 -2.71 15.33 -8.24
C ASP A 120 -1.75 15.52 -7.05
N CYS A 121 -0.74 14.67 -6.98
CA CYS A 121 0.26 14.62 -5.91
C CYS A 121 1.39 15.65 -6.09
N THR A 122 1.30 16.56 -7.05
CA THR A 122 2.31 17.60 -7.30
C THR A 122 1.92 18.96 -6.76
N LYS A 123 0.65 19.13 -6.36
CA LYS A 123 0.10 20.41 -5.92
C LYS A 123 0.34 20.66 -4.43
N GLY A 124 0.45 21.91 -4.05
CA GLY A 124 0.58 22.34 -2.65
C GLY A 124 1.91 22.04 -1.99
N LEU A 125 2.91 21.58 -2.74
CA LEU A 125 4.25 21.27 -2.26
C LEU A 125 5.20 22.47 -2.45
N MET A 126 6.23 22.54 -1.60
CA MET A 126 7.31 23.52 -1.76
C MET A 126 8.24 23.14 -2.91
N ALA A 127 9.03 24.08 -3.39
CA ALA A 127 10.03 23.82 -4.42
C ALA A 127 11.01 22.70 -3.99
N GLY A 128 11.15 21.67 -4.84
CA GLY A 128 11.98 20.49 -4.58
C GLY A 128 11.43 19.56 -3.49
N GLU A 129 10.18 19.70 -3.11
CA GLU A 129 9.46 18.76 -2.27
C GLU A 129 8.61 17.84 -3.15
N TYR A 130 8.67 16.54 -2.89
CA TYR A 130 8.01 15.51 -3.67
C TYR A 130 7.41 14.44 -2.75
N ILE A 131 6.21 13.96 -3.06
CA ILE A 131 5.57 12.88 -2.31
C ILE A 131 6.28 11.55 -2.61
N THR A 132 6.71 10.86 -1.55
CA THR A 132 7.35 9.56 -1.59
C THR A 132 6.51 8.45 -0.99
N ASP A 133 5.59 8.81 -0.09
CA ASP A 133 4.73 7.88 0.62
C ASP A 133 3.27 8.33 0.56
N ILE A 134 2.38 7.36 0.35
CA ILE A 134 0.93 7.52 0.44
C ILE A 134 0.40 6.48 1.42
N LYS A 135 -0.45 6.92 2.35
CA LYS A 135 -1.10 6.03 3.31
C LYS A 135 -2.60 6.25 3.32
N TYR A 136 -3.37 5.20 3.09
CA TYR A 136 -4.81 5.17 3.31
C TYR A 136 -5.08 4.71 4.74
N GLU A 137 -5.99 5.36 5.44
CA GLU A 137 -6.49 4.94 6.74
C GLU A 137 -8.00 4.72 6.65
N PHE A 138 -8.43 3.47 6.71
CA PHE A 138 -9.83 3.06 6.53
C PHE A 138 -10.59 2.95 7.86
N GLY A 139 -9.88 2.99 9.01
CA GLY A 139 -10.50 2.70 10.31
C GLY A 139 -10.74 1.20 10.49
N THR A 140 -11.97 0.83 10.88
CA THR A 140 -12.35 -0.58 11.04
C THR A 140 -12.90 -1.11 9.73
N VAL A 141 -12.39 -2.26 9.29
CA VAL A 141 -12.87 -3.01 8.12
C VAL A 141 -13.40 -4.37 8.55
N ASP A 142 -14.53 -4.78 8.00
CA ASP A 142 -15.10 -6.09 8.28
C ASP A 142 -14.38 -7.24 7.59
N VAL A 143 -14.75 -8.45 7.94
CA VAL A 143 -14.31 -9.68 7.29
C VAL A 143 -14.56 -9.61 5.79
N GLY A 144 -13.56 -10.00 4.99
CA GLY A 144 -13.67 -10.01 3.53
C GLY A 144 -13.59 -8.64 2.86
N PHE A 145 -13.16 -7.58 3.58
CA PHE A 145 -12.83 -6.30 2.94
C PHE A 145 -11.81 -6.54 1.82
N CYS A 146 -12.12 -6.03 0.63
CA CYS A 146 -11.21 -6.12 -0.52
C CYS A 146 -11.48 -5.00 -1.53
N GLU A 147 -10.50 -4.75 -2.41
CA GLU A 147 -10.69 -3.86 -3.54
C GLU A 147 -11.67 -4.46 -4.57
N VAL A 148 -12.41 -3.57 -5.24
CA VAL A 148 -13.25 -3.86 -6.42
C VAL A 148 -12.59 -3.29 -7.67
N GLU A 149 -12.23 -2.01 -7.64
CA GLU A 149 -11.36 -1.39 -8.63
C GLU A 149 -9.99 -1.13 -8.01
N ARG A 150 -8.94 -1.44 -8.76
CA ARG A 150 -7.57 -1.38 -8.28
C ARG A 150 -7.11 0.05 -8.04
N PRO A 151 -6.52 0.36 -6.88
CA PRO A 151 -5.70 1.54 -6.72
C PRO A 151 -4.43 1.45 -7.57
N PHE A 152 -3.96 2.58 -8.07
CA PHE A 152 -2.65 2.67 -8.71
C PHE A 152 -2.06 4.07 -8.59
N ILE A 153 -0.74 4.14 -8.73
CA ILE A 153 0.00 5.40 -8.70
C ILE A 153 0.79 5.60 -9.98
N TYR A 154 0.90 6.86 -10.43
CA TYR A 154 1.93 7.27 -11.36
C TYR A 154 3.09 7.89 -10.60
N CYS A 155 4.30 7.44 -10.96
CA CYS A 155 5.54 7.92 -10.37
C CYS A 155 6.44 8.47 -11.46
N LYS A 156 7.21 9.50 -11.15
CA LYS A 156 8.24 10.02 -12.03
C LYS A 156 9.62 9.68 -11.46
N THR A 157 10.45 9.00 -12.25
CA THR A 157 11.84 8.72 -11.91
C THR A 157 12.70 9.97 -12.08
N TYR A 158 13.79 10.09 -11.32
CA TYR A 158 14.74 11.18 -11.55
C TYR A 158 15.50 11.00 -12.85
N GLN A 159 15.82 12.15 -13.52
CA GLN A 159 16.43 12.17 -14.84
C GLN A 159 17.82 11.54 -14.89
N ASN A 160 18.61 11.75 -13.82
CA ASN A 160 20.05 11.44 -13.80
C ASN A 160 20.38 10.12 -13.09
N LEU A 161 19.42 9.19 -13.03
CA LEU A 161 19.70 7.87 -12.46
C LEU A 161 20.63 7.09 -13.40
N PRO A 162 21.67 6.43 -12.86
CA PRO A 162 22.65 5.73 -13.70
C PRO A 162 22.04 4.49 -14.36
N ASN A 163 22.61 4.10 -15.49
CA ASN A 163 22.22 2.86 -16.16
C ASN A 163 22.46 1.64 -15.25
N GLY A 164 21.47 0.77 -15.14
CA GLY A 164 21.50 -0.41 -14.26
C GLY A 164 21.08 -0.12 -12.81
N TYR A 165 20.82 1.13 -12.43
CA TYR A 165 20.29 1.46 -11.12
C TYR A 165 18.96 0.75 -10.89
N GLN A 166 18.79 0.16 -9.72
CA GLN A 166 17.55 -0.54 -9.33
C GLN A 166 16.95 0.13 -8.09
N PHE A 167 15.65 0.27 -8.09
CA PHE A 167 14.92 0.76 -6.93
C PHE A 167 13.66 -0.07 -6.71
N THR A 168 13.25 -0.19 -5.46
CA THR A 168 12.13 -1.02 -5.05
C THR A 168 11.03 -0.15 -4.48
N ASN A 169 9.85 -0.21 -5.11
CA ASN A 169 8.62 0.33 -4.59
C ASN A 169 7.95 -0.71 -3.68
N ARG A 170 7.54 -0.32 -2.48
CA ARG A 170 6.97 -1.21 -1.46
C ARG A 170 5.55 -0.84 -1.15
N VAL A 171 4.74 -1.85 -0.82
CA VAL A 171 3.40 -1.70 -0.29
C VAL A 171 3.25 -2.55 0.95
N GLU A 172 2.56 -2.01 1.94
CA GLU A 172 2.20 -2.70 3.18
C GLU A 172 0.70 -2.50 3.43
N VAL A 173 0.01 -3.55 3.84
CA VAL A 173 -1.36 -3.50 4.34
C VAL A 173 -1.41 -4.13 5.71
N GLY A 174 -2.14 -3.52 6.65
CA GLY A 174 -2.22 -4.04 8.00
C GLY A 174 -3.40 -3.50 8.79
N GLY A 175 -3.56 -4.04 9.99
CA GLY A 175 -4.59 -3.67 10.94
C GLY A 175 -4.35 -4.32 12.29
N MET A 176 -5.34 -4.24 13.18
CA MET A 176 -5.27 -4.78 14.54
C MET A 176 -6.55 -5.51 14.90
N TYR A 177 -6.43 -6.53 15.72
CA TYR A 177 -7.51 -7.15 16.47
C TYR A 177 -7.04 -7.40 17.91
N GLU A 178 -7.78 -6.90 18.90
CA GLU A 178 -7.43 -7.05 20.32
C GLU A 178 -5.95 -6.77 20.65
N MET A 179 -5.44 -5.62 20.18
CA MET A 179 -4.04 -5.18 20.29
C MET A 179 -3.01 -6.04 19.53
N GLN A 180 -3.42 -7.12 18.87
CA GLN A 180 -2.55 -7.91 18.00
C GLN A 180 -2.49 -7.29 16.61
N LYS A 181 -1.28 -6.96 16.17
CA LYS A 181 -1.05 -6.39 14.83
C LYS A 181 -0.88 -7.50 13.81
N VAL A 182 -1.50 -7.32 12.64
CA VAL A 182 -1.30 -8.14 11.46
C VAL A 182 -0.92 -7.26 10.30
N LYS A 183 0.01 -7.73 9.47
CA LYS A 183 0.40 -7.05 8.23
C LYS A 183 0.84 -8.02 7.16
N ALA A 184 0.72 -7.58 5.89
CA ALA A 184 1.32 -8.19 4.72
C ALA A 184 2.03 -7.11 3.90
N GLU A 185 3.07 -7.51 3.20
CA GLU A 185 3.91 -6.63 2.38
C GLU A 185 4.11 -7.27 1.02
N ASP A 186 4.26 -6.42 0.00
CA ASP A 186 4.76 -6.79 -1.32
C ASP A 186 5.60 -5.67 -1.89
N SER A 187 6.38 -5.97 -2.92
CA SER A 187 7.27 -4.98 -3.52
C SER A 187 7.53 -5.28 -4.99
N PHE A 188 7.84 -4.23 -5.72
CA PHE A 188 8.21 -4.34 -7.13
C PHE A 188 9.50 -3.56 -7.40
N THR A 189 10.49 -4.22 -8.02
CA THR A 189 11.77 -3.62 -8.36
C THR A 189 11.80 -3.19 -9.82
N THR A 190 12.12 -1.94 -10.07
CA THR A 190 12.30 -1.35 -11.40
C THR A 190 13.77 -1.05 -11.64
N LYS A 191 14.27 -1.40 -12.82
CA LYS A 191 15.62 -1.12 -13.26
C LYS A 191 15.64 0.04 -14.25
N ILE A 192 16.59 0.97 -14.08
CA ILE A 192 16.84 2.04 -15.02
C ILE A 192 17.74 1.55 -16.15
N TYR A 193 17.33 1.79 -17.39
CA TYR A 193 18.22 1.64 -18.52
C TYR A 193 18.44 3.00 -19.21
N ALA A 194 19.67 3.23 -19.68
CA ALA A 194 19.97 4.34 -20.59
C ALA A 194 20.16 3.75 -21.99
N PRO A 195 19.42 4.24 -22.99
CA PRO A 195 19.68 3.80 -24.37
C PRO A 195 21.13 4.12 -24.71
N VAL A 196 21.85 3.11 -25.16
CA VAL A 196 23.21 3.31 -25.68
C VAL A 196 23.06 4.22 -26.90
N ALA A 197 23.61 5.45 -26.80
CA ALA A 197 23.66 6.32 -27.98
C ALA A 197 24.35 5.54 -29.09
N SER A 198 23.61 5.15 -30.11
CA SER A 198 24.21 4.58 -31.31
C SER A 198 25.11 5.66 -31.88
N ARG A 199 26.44 5.52 -31.69
CA ARG A 199 27.40 6.29 -32.45
C ARG A 199 27.23 5.85 -33.90
N GLY A 200 26.30 6.52 -34.60
CA GLY A 200 26.21 6.42 -36.05
C GLY A 200 27.55 6.82 -36.62
N LYS A 201 28.32 5.84 -37.08
CA LYS A 201 29.40 6.13 -38.00
C LYS A 201 28.73 6.72 -39.21
N LEU A 202 28.86 8.03 -39.39
CA LEU A 202 28.54 8.64 -40.65
C LEU A 202 29.27 7.85 -41.74
N PRO A 203 28.57 7.46 -42.83
CA PRO A 203 29.24 6.86 -43.96
C PRO A 203 30.34 7.83 -44.41
N LYS A 204 31.59 7.37 -44.46
CA LYS A 204 32.63 8.12 -45.15
C LYS A 204 32.21 8.19 -46.62
N THR A 205 31.67 9.32 -47.03
CA THR A 205 31.58 9.67 -48.47
C THR A 205 33.02 9.89 -48.94
N GLY A 206 33.60 8.79 -49.48
CA GLY A 206 34.84 8.90 -50.23
C GLY A 206 34.57 9.56 -51.56
N TYR A 207 35.31 10.60 -51.83
CA TYR A 207 35.61 11.08 -53.16
C TYR A 207 36.99 10.61 -53.54
#